data_1acabf57ec7f4d4a62f568624a625998
#
_entry.id   1acabf57ec7f4d4a62f568624a625998
#
_cell.length_a   1.000
_cell.length_b   1.000
_cell.length_c   1.000
_cell.angle_alpha   90.00
_cell.angle_beta   90.00
_cell.angle_gamma   90.00
#
_symmetry.space_group_name_H-M   'P 1'
#
loop_
_entity.id
_entity.type
_entity.pdbx_description
1 polymer ?
#
loop_
_entity_poly.entity_id
_entity_poly.type
_entity_poly.pdbx_seq_one_letter_code
_entity_poly.pdbx_strand_id
1 'polypeptide(L)'
;MPDATQQRRYDIDALRVIAFGLLILYHCGMFYVADWGWHIKSEYTSVWLQEPMRFLNQWRMSLLFVISGLAVAFVRAKYSGGELALRRVWRLLLPLLFGMAVIIAPQCYFEALNKGIIEPGYWNFWMQYLTFQDFPGNAWGGENEIVWTWNHLWYLPYILFYTLLVIPLGALARRAGLHTAFRKLRGPWLIAVPVIPLMLYGNFVFPHYPGIDHSL
;
A
#
# COMPACT_ATOMS: atom_id res chain seq x y z
N MET A 1 -40.75 -15.14 4.82
CA MET A 1 -40.07 -13.92 4.28
C MET A 1 -38.73 -14.37 3.77
N PRO A 2 -38.40 -14.20 2.50
CA PRO A 2 -37.07 -14.59 2.02
C PRO A 2 -36.02 -13.71 2.70
N ASP A 3 -35.07 -14.40 3.29
CA ASP A 3 -33.86 -13.87 3.90
C ASP A 3 -33.23 -12.84 2.95
N ALA A 4 -33.07 -11.61 3.43
CA ALA A 4 -32.38 -10.58 2.66
C ALA A 4 -30.90 -11.01 2.56
N THR A 5 -30.65 -11.98 1.70
CA THR A 5 -29.32 -12.40 1.31
C THR A 5 -28.57 -11.14 0.92
N GLN A 6 -27.59 -10.81 1.72
CA GLN A 6 -26.72 -9.65 1.56
C GLN A 6 -26.20 -9.64 0.12
N GLN A 7 -26.87 -8.85 -0.71
CA GLN A 7 -26.63 -8.81 -2.15
C GLN A 7 -25.18 -8.44 -2.38
N ARG A 8 -24.45 -9.31 -3.02
CA ARG A 8 -23.01 -9.09 -3.31
C ARG A 8 -22.86 -7.79 -4.11
N ARG A 9 -22.01 -6.89 -3.65
CA ARG A 9 -21.73 -5.60 -4.28
C ARG A 9 -20.72 -5.79 -5.42
N TYR A 10 -21.24 -6.22 -6.57
CA TYR A 10 -20.44 -6.44 -7.79
C TYR A 10 -19.77 -5.16 -8.30
N ASP A 11 -20.36 -4.00 -8.04
CA ASP A 11 -19.78 -2.69 -8.33
C ASP A 11 -18.45 -2.46 -7.60
N ILE A 12 -18.38 -2.77 -6.30
CA ILE A 12 -17.16 -2.66 -5.51
C ILE A 12 -16.13 -3.71 -5.94
N ASP A 13 -16.56 -4.93 -6.25
CA ASP A 13 -15.68 -5.98 -6.75
C ASP A 13 -15.06 -5.56 -8.11
N ALA A 14 -15.86 -4.98 -9.02
CA ALA A 14 -15.40 -4.47 -10.31
C ALA A 14 -14.39 -3.33 -10.15
N LEU A 15 -14.69 -2.34 -9.29
CA LEU A 15 -13.75 -1.24 -8.99
C LEU A 15 -12.42 -1.76 -8.45
N ARG A 16 -12.45 -2.78 -7.60
CA ARG A 16 -11.23 -3.43 -7.07
C ARG A 16 -10.42 -4.06 -8.19
N VAL A 17 -11.04 -4.83 -9.07
CA VAL A 17 -10.36 -5.49 -10.19
C VAL A 17 -9.74 -4.46 -11.12
N ILE A 18 -10.47 -3.39 -11.47
CA ILE A 18 -9.97 -2.29 -12.29
C ILE A 18 -8.77 -1.61 -11.61
N ALA A 19 -8.89 -1.28 -10.31
CA ALA A 19 -7.81 -0.62 -9.57
C ALA A 19 -6.53 -1.47 -9.51
N PHE A 20 -6.65 -2.79 -9.32
CA PHE A 20 -5.49 -3.69 -9.38
C PHE A 20 -4.94 -3.84 -10.79
N GLY A 21 -5.79 -3.89 -11.82
CA GLY A 21 -5.34 -3.87 -13.23
C GLY A 21 -4.52 -2.62 -13.55
N LEU A 22 -5.00 -1.45 -13.13
CA LEU A 22 -4.29 -0.18 -13.28
C LEU A 22 -2.98 -0.15 -12.47
N LEU A 23 -2.94 -0.81 -11.30
CA LEU A 23 -1.71 -0.95 -10.51
C LEU A 23 -0.65 -1.76 -11.28
N ILE A 24 -1.03 -2.86 -11.89
CA ILE A 24 -0.12 -3.69 -12.70
C ILE A 24 0.39 -2.88 -13.90
N LEU A 25 -0.50 -2.23 -14.65
CA LEU A 25 -0.13 -1.38 -15.79
C LEU A 25 0.81 -0.24 -15.37
N TYR A 26 0.57 0.35 -14.21
CA TYR A 26 1.45 1.37 -13.66
C TYR A 26 2.86 0.83 -13.40
N HIS A 27 3.01 -0.32 -12.75
CA HIS A 27 4.33 -0.90 -12.48
C HIS A 27 5.05 -1.31 -13.78
N CYS A 28 4.33 -1.82 -14.77
CA CYS A 28 4.90 -2.04 -16.10
C CYS A 28 5.34 -0.73 -16.76
N GLY A 29 4.54 0.34 -16.63
CA GLY A 29 4.88 1.67 -17.16
C GLY A 29 6.13 2.27 -16.52
N MET A 30 6.38 2.02 -15.23
CA MET A 30 7.58 2.50 -14.53
C MET A 30 8.89 2.01 -15.14
N PHE A 31 8.90 0.87 -15.82
CA PHE A 31 10.05 0.38 -16.57
C PHE A 31 10.39 1.25 -17.80
N TYR A 32 9.39 1.91 -18.39
CA TYR A 32 9.51 2.69 -19.62
C TYR A 32 9.40 4.20 -19.44
N VAL A 33 8.95 4.71 -18.29
CA VAL A 33 8.82 6.16 -18.06
C VAL A 33 10.19 6.81 -17.93
N ALA A 34 10.45 7.91 -18.63
CA ALA A 34 11.70 8.65 -18.54
C ALA A 34 11.80 9.43 -17.22
N ASP A 35 13.03 9.70 -16.76
CA ASP A 35 13.41 10.59 -15.65
C ASP A 35 12.92 10.19 -14.23
N TRP A 36 12.07 9.16 -14.11
CA TRP A 36 11.63 8.67 -12.80
C TRP A 36 12.51 7.51 -12.33
N GLY A 37 12.86 7.50 -11.04
CA GLY A 37 13.61 6.40 -10.44
C GLY A 37 12.82 5.08 -10.47
N TRP A 38 13.49 4.00 -10.85
CA TRP A 38 12.97 2.64 -10.79
C TRP A 38 14.12 1.65 -10.68
N HIS A 39 13.87 0.46 -10.15
CA HIS A 39 14.89 -0.57 -9.90
C HIS A 39 15.72 -0.91 -11.13
N ILE A 40 15.07 -1.14 -12.26
CA ILE A 40 15.69 -1.36 -13.57
C ILE A 40 14.87 -0.60 -14.61
N LYS A 41 15.55 0.07 -15.51
CA LYS A 41 14.94 0.83 -16.62
C LYS A 41 15.20 0.18 -17.95
N SER A 42 14.26 0.33 -18.88
CA SER A 42 14.48 0.06 -20.30
C SER A 42 15.47 1.06 -20.88
N GLU A 43 16.23 0.61 -21.89
CA GLU A 43 17.00 1.53 -22.74
C GLU A 43 16.08 2.44 -23.57
N TYR A 44 14.85 2.00 -23.81
CA TYR A 44 13.81 2.75 -24.53
C TYR A 44 12.85 3.39 -23.53
N THR A 45 13.13 4.61 -23.10
CA THR A 45 12.25 5.36 -22.20
C THR A 45 11.48 6.44 -22.96
N SER A 46 10.32 6.84 -22.42
CA SER A 46 9.45 7.85 -23.00
C SER A 46 9.00 8.89 -21.98
N VAL A 47 9.19 10.16 -22.32
CA VAL A 47 8.71 11.30 -21.53
C VAL A 47 7.18 11.40 -21.59
N TRP A 48 6.55 11.00 -22.71
CA TRP A 48 5.09 11.01 -22.85
C TRP A 48 4.33 10.14 -21.89
N LEU A 49 4.99 9.12 -21.31
CA LEU A 49 4.38 8.27 -20.28
C LEU A 49 4.26 8.96 -18.92
N GLN A 50 4.97 10.04 -18.67
CA GLN A 50 4.97 10.72 -17.38
C GLN A 50 3.58 11.22 -16.99
N GLU A 51 2.85 11.87 -17.91
CA GLU A 51 1.56 12.46 -17.60
C GLU A 51 0.47 11.41 -17.28
N PRO A 52 0.24 10.37 -18.09
CA PRO A 52 -0.72 9.32 -17.70
C PRO A 52 -0.29 8.56 -16.44
N MET A 53 1.01 8.37 -16.22
CA MET A 53 1.51 7.74 -15.00
C MET A 53 1.28 8.63 -13.76
N ARG A 54 1.54 9.93 -13.86
CA ARG A 54 1.26 10.91 -12.81
C ARG A 54 -0.23 10.97 -12.47
N PHE A 55 -1.08 11.02 -13.49
CA PHE A 55 -2.53 10.99 -13.32
C PHE A 55 -2.99 9.73 -12.55
N LEU A 56 -2.50 8.54 -12.93
CA LEU A 56 -2.84 7.29 -12.25
C LEU A 56 -2.31 7.26 -10.81
N ASN A 57 -1.15 7.83 -10.56
CA ASN A 57 -0.52 7.81 -9.24
C ASN A 57 -1.32 8.60 -8.19
N GLN A 58 -1.94 9.72 -8.59
CA GLN A 58 -2.63 10.62 -7.67
C GLN A 58 -3.83 9.99 -6.95
N TRP A 59 -4.61 9.15 -7.61
CA TRP A 59 -5.89 8.67 -7.06
C TRP A 59 -5.97 7.15 -6.85
N ARG A 60 -5.15 6.38 -7.56
CA ARG A 60 -5.19 4.91 -7.56
C ARG A 60 -5.07 4.33 -6.16
N MET A 61 -4.07 4.77 -5.40
CA MET A 61 -3.84 4.25 -4.04
C MET A 61 -4.95 4.68 -3.08
N SER A 62 -5.41 5.92 -3.17
CA SER A 62 -6.55 6.42 -2.39
C SER A 62 -7.81 5.58 -2.63
N LEU A 63 -8.09 5.21 -3.89
CA LEU A 63 -9.19 4.33 -4.25
C LEU A 63 -9.07 2.95 -3.58
N LEU A 64 -7.89 2.34 -3.62
CA LEU A 64 -7.65 1.04 -2.97
C LEU A 64 -7.86 1.11 -1.45
N PHE A 65 -7.41 2.19 -0.79
CA PHE A 65 -7.67 2.40 0.63
C PHE A 65 -9.16 2.55 0.94
N VAL A 66 -9.91 3.32 0.15
CA VAL A 66 -11.37 3.48 0.30
C VAL A 66 -12.08 2.14 0.14
N ILE A 67 -11.77 1.36 -0.91
CA ILE A 67 -12.35 0.03 -1.13
C ILE A 67 -12.05 -0.91 0.05
N SER A 68 -10.83 -0.88 0.57
CA SER A 68 -10.45 -1.69 1.72
C SER A 68 -11.15 -1.27 3.01
N GLY A 69 -11.31 0.04 3.22
CA GLY A 69 -12.10 0.59 4.33
C GLY A 69 -13.56 0.16 4.29
N LEU A 70 -14.19 0.22 3.11
CA LEU A 70 -15.55 -0.29 2.89
C LEU A 70 -15.64 -1.79 3.20
N ALA A 71 -14.68 -2.59 2.74
CA ALA A 71 -14.65 -4.02 3.03
C ALA A 71 -14.53 -4.29 4.55
N VAL A 72 -13.73 -3.51 5.29
CA VAL A 72 -13.66 -3.59 6.76
C VAL A 72 -15.01 -3.26 7.40
N ALA A 73 -15.67 -2.18 6.94
CA ALA A 73 -16.96 -1.74 7.47
C ALA A 73 -18.05 -2.83 7.31
N PHE A 74 -18.13 -3.47 6.14
CA PHE A 74 -19.08 -4.57 5.89
C PHE A 74 -18.80 -5.81 6.74
N VAL A 75 -17.53 -6.18 6.88
CA VAL A 75 -17.14 -7.38 7.64
C VAL A 75 -17.28 -7.17 9.14
N ARG A 76 -17.09 -5.93 9.63
CA ARG A 76 -17.23 -5.59 11.05
C ARG A 76 -18.63 -5.87 11.61
N ALA A 77 -19.67 -5.83 10.79
CA ALA A 77 -21.02 -6.16 11.23
C ALA A 77 -21.20 -7.65 11.57
N LYS A 78 -20.28 -8.52 11.08
CA LYS A 78 -20.38 -9.98 11.20
C LYS A 78 -19.49 -10.56 12.29
N TYR A 79 -18.40 -9.87 12.68
CA TYR A 79 -17.37 -10.41 13.56
C TYR A 79 -17.12 -9.50 14.76
N SER A 80 -16.72 -10.09 15.88
CA SER A 80 -16.18 -9.34 17.01
C SER A 80 -14.88 -8.63 16.63
N GLY A 81 -14.50 -7.59 17.38
CA GLY A 81 -13.28 -6.83 17.10
C GLY A 81 -12.01 -7.69 17.09
N GLY A 82 -11.87 -8.60 18.07
CA GLY A 82 -10.73 -9.50 18.16
C GLY A 82 -10.69 -10.53 17.03
N GLU A 83 -11.83 -11.12 16.69
CA GLU A 83 -11.93 -12.06 15.58
C GLU A 83 -11.62 -11.39 14.23
N LEU A 84 -12.13 -10.17 14.03
CA LEU A 84 -11.81 -9.39 12.82
C LEU A 84 -10.31 -9.08 12.75
N ALA A 85 -9.69 -8.67 13.86
CA ALA A 85 -8.26 -8.40 13.93
C ALA A 85 -7.44 -9.64 13.52
N LEU A 86 -7.72 -10.79 14.14
CA LEU A 86 -7.01 -12.03 13.86
C LEU A 86 -7.16 -12.47 12.40
N ARG A 87 -8.38 -12.41 11.85
CA ARG A 87 -8.64 -12.72 10.43
C ARG A 87 -7.89 -11.79 9.49
N ARG A 88 -7.77 -10.50 9.85
CA ARG A 88 -7.03 -9.52 9.03
C ARG A 88 -5.54 -9.74 9.11
N VAL A 89 -5.01 -10.02 10.29
CA VAL A 89 -3.59 -10.37 10.45
C VAL A 89 -3.22 -11.53 9.52
N TRP A 90 -3.90 -12.65 9.61
CA TRP A 90 -3.58 -13.80 8.75
C TRP A 90 -3.75 -13.53 7.26
N ARG A 91 -4.81 -12.81 6.86
CA ARG A 91 -5.09 -12.52 5.45
C ARG A 91 -4.13 -11.51 4.81
N LEU A 92 -3.50 -10.65 5.59
CA LEU A 92 -2.60 -9.62 5.08
C LEU A 92 -1.14 -9.92 5.37
N LEU A 93 -0.84 -10.42 6.57
CA LEU A 93 0.55 -10.70 6.97
C LEU A 93 1.12 -11.90 6.19
N LEU A 94 0.35 -12.98 6.02
CA LEU A 94 0.84 -14.16 5.30
C LEU A 94 1.21 -13.85 3.84
N PRO A 95 0.34 -13.19 3.02
CA PRO A 95 0.74 -12.75 1.68
C PRO A 95 1.87 -11.74 1.67
N LEU A 96 1.96 -10.85 2.68
CA LEU A 96 3.06 -9.91 2.80
C LEU A 96 4.40 -10.63 2.99
N LEU A 97 4.48 -11.52 3.98
CA LEU A 97 5.71 -12.28 4.25
C LEU A 97 6.12 -13.15 3.06
N PHE A 98 5.16 -13.83 2.44
CA PHE A 98 5.42 -14.58 1.21
C PHE A 98 5.91 -13.67 0.09
N GLY A 99 5.26 -12.53 -0.12
CA GLY A 99 5.65 -11.56 -1.13
C GLY A 99 7.06 -11.00 -0.90
N MET A 100 7.40 -10.66 0.35
CA MET A 100 8.75 -10.22 0.70
C MET A 100 9.79 -11.32 0.44
N ALA A 101 9.51 -12.55 0.87
CA ALA A 101 10.46 -13.65 0.75
C ALA A 101 10.66 -14.17 -0.69
N VAL A 102 9.60 -14.15 -1.51
CA VAL A 102 9.59 -14.85 -2.81
C VAL A 102 9.45 -13.90 -4.00
N ILE A 103 8.63 -12.85 -3.89
CA ILE A 103 8.34 -11.95 -5.01
C ILE A 103 9.32 -10.78 -5.07
N ILE A 104 9.67 -10.20 -3.92
CA ILE A 104 10.59 -9.06 -3.85
C ILE A 104 12.05 -9.50 -3.95
N ALA A 105 12.41 -10.66 -3.41
CA ALA A 105 13.79 -11.14 -3.44
C ALA A 105 14.42 -11.17 -4.85
N PRO A 106 13.77 -11.68 -5.91
CA PRO A 106 14.29 -11.58 -7.28
C PRO A 106 14.50 -10.14 -7.74
N GLN A 107 13.60 -9.23 -7.36
CA GLN A 107 13.70 -7.82 -7.72
C GLN A 107 14.96 -7.19 -7.11
N CYS A 108 15.17 -7.40 -5.81
CA CYS A 108 16.38 -6.94 -5.11
C CYS A 108 17.65 -7.56 -5.70
N TYR A 109 17.61 -8.85 -6.08
CA TYR A 109 18.71 -9.53 -6.71
C TYR A 109 19.11 -8.88 -8.04
N PHE A 110 18.16 -8.70 -8.94
CA PHE A 110 18.46 -8.13 -10.26
C PHE A 110 18.87 -6.66 -10.16
N GLU A 111 18.31 -5.91 -9.21
CA GLU A 111 18.72 -4.53 -8.95
C GLU A 111 20.17 -4.49 -8.47
N ALA A 112 20.54 -5.30 -7.48
CA ALA A 112 21.88 -5.37 -6.93
C ALA A 112 22.92 -5.86 -7.98
N LEU A 113 22.52 -6.82 -8.80
CA LEU A 113 23.34 -7.31 -9.92
C LEU A 113 23.56 -6.22 -10.97
N ASN A 114 22.52 -5.50 -11.34
CA ASN A 114 22.62 -4.39 -12.31
C ASN A 114 23.48 -3.22 -11.80
N LYS A 115 23.51 -2.98 -10.49
CA LYS A 115 24.36 -1.99 -9.84
C LYS A 115 25.79 -2.51 -9.58
N GLY A 116 26.09 -3.77 -9.87
CA GLY A 116 27.40 -4.38 -9.62
C GLY A 116 27.75 -4.56 -8.14
N ILE A 117 26.73 -4.64 -7.26
CA ILE A 117 26.92 -4.79 -5.80
C ILE A 117 27.20 -6.25 -5.44
N ILE A 118 26.64 -7.19 -6.20
CA ILE A 118 26.75 -8.64 -5.95
C ILE A 118 27.20 -9.37 -7.20
N GLU A 119 27.84 -10.52 -6.99
CA GLU A 119 28.19 -11.48 -8.05
C GLU A 119 26.97 -12.35 -8.42
N PRO A 120 26.91 -12.90 -9.65
CA PRO A 120 25.87 -13.83 -10.07
C PRO A 120 25.78 -15.05 -9.15
N GLY A 121 24.55 -15.38 -8.69
CA GLY A 121 24.32 -16.51 -7.81
C GLY A 121 23.04 -16.33 -6.99
N TYR A 122 21.88 -16.41 -7.65
CA TYR A 122 20.58 -16.14 -7.01
C TYR A 122 20.33 -16.93 -5.73
N TRP A 123 20.71 -18.22 -5.69
CA TRP A 123 20.45 -19.07 -4.52
C TRP A 123 21.20 -18.59 -3.28
N ASN A 124 22.48 -18.26 -3.42
CA ASN A 124 23.30 -17.72 -2.32
C ASN A 124 22.75 -16.36 -1.85
N PHE A 125 22.41 -15.48 -2.81
CA PHE A 125 21.75 -14.21 -2.50
C PHE A 125 20.46 -14.42 -1.72
N TRP A 126 19.57 -15.30 -2.19
CA TRP A 126 18.28 -15.55 -1.57
C TRP A 126 18.40 -16.09 -0.14
N MET A 127 19.34 -16.99 0.12
CA MET A 127 19.61 -17.50 1.47
C MET A 127 20.14 -16.40 2.39
N GLN A 128 21.04 -15.55 1.93
CA GLN A 128 21.54 -14.39 2.68
C GLN A 128 20.40 -13.39 2.96
N TYR A 129 19.59 -13.10 1.96
CA TYR A 129 18.43 -12.21 2.08
C TYR A 129 17.41 -12.72 3.12
N LEU A 130 17.10 -14.02 3.12
CA LEU A 130 16.18 -14.63 4.09
C LEU A 130 16.76 -14.71 5.52
N THR A 131 18.06 -14.82 5.65
CA THR A 131 18.75 -14.90 6.95
C THR A 131 19.19 -13.53 7.48
N PHE A 132 18.79 -12.45 6.82
CA PHE A 132 19.12 -11.06 7.21
C PHE A 132 20.64 -10.80 7.34
N GLN A 133 21.42 -11.46 6.50
CA GLN A 133 22.86 -11.23 6.46
C GLN A 133 23.19 -9.98 5.68
N ASP A 134 24.21 -9.27 6.13
CA ASP A 134 24.70 -8.08 5.44
C ASP A 134 25.33 -8.45 4.08
N PHE A 135 25.09 -7.61 3.09
CA PHE A 135 25.74 -7.74 1.78
C PHE A 135 27.00 -6.86 1.72
N PRO A 136 28.07 -7.30 1.03
CA PRO A 136 29.26 -6.50 0.84
C PRO A 136 28.91 -5.14 0.22
N GLY A 137 29.33 -4.04 0.84
CA GLY A 137 29.03 -2.69 0.37
C GLY A 137 27.66 -2.15 0.77
N ASN A 138 26.88 -2.92 1.53
CA ASN A 138 25.60 -2.48 2.06
C ASN A 138 25.84 -1.55 3.27
N ALA A 139 25.49 -0.28 3.12
CA ALA A 139 25.52 0.67 4.23
C ALA A 139 24.10 1.02 4.66
N TRP A 140 23.79 0.88 5.94
CA TRP A 140 22.50 1.26 6.52
C TRP A 140 22.14 2.71 6.14
N GLY A 141 21.00 2.90 5.46
CA GLY A 141 20.54 4.20 4.99
C GLY A 141 21.25 4.71 3.73
N GLY A 142 22.03 3.88 3.03
CA GLY A 142 22.67 4.21 1.76
C GLY A 142 21.78 3.88 0.54
N GLU A 143 22.08 4.50 -0.61
CA GLU A 143 21.38 4.26 -1.88
C GLU A 143 21.45 2.81 -2.39
N ASN A 144 22.34 2.01 -1.82
CA ASN A 144 22.61 0.63 -2.22
C ASN A 144 22.18 -0.40 -1.16
N GLU A 145 21.29 -0.02 -0.26
CA GLU A 145 20.87 -0.89 0.84
C GLU A 145 20.02 -2.06 0.34
N ILE A 146 20.54 -3.27 0.44
CA ILE A 146 19.80 -4.51 0.20
C ILE A 146 19.29 -5.00 1.55
N VAL A 147 18.06 -4.67 1.87
CA VAL A 147 17.42 -5.07 3.13
C VAL A 147 16.14 -5.82 2.86
N TRP A 148 15.70 -6.57 3.85
CA TRP A 148 14.38 -7.15 3.80
C TRP A 148 13.31 -6.06 3.87
N THR A 149 12.70 -5.78 2.75
CA THR A 149 11.74 -4.69 2.57
C THR A 149 10.41 -5.19 2.01
N TRP A 150 9.34 -4.47 2.29
CA TRP A 150 8.06 -4.70 1.62
C TRP A 150 7.97 -4.02 0.25
N ASN A 151 8.92 -3.15 -0.10
CA ASN A 151 9.00 -2.47 -1.38
C ASN A 151 7.60 -2.06 -1.91
N HIS A 152 7.23 -2.46 -3.14
CA HIS A 152 5.92 -2.18 -3.73
C HIS A 152 4.71 -2.85 -3.02
N LEU A 153 4.94 -3.73 -2.03
CA LEU A 153 3.89 -4.31 -1.18
C LEU A 153 3.52 -3.43 0.02
N TRP A 154 4.06 -2.21 0.13
CA TRP A 154 3.85 -1.29 1.25
C TRP A 154 2.37 -1.05 1.60
N TYR A 155 1.48 -1.20 0.63
CA TYR A 155 0.05 -1.11 0.85
C TYR A 155 -0.49 -2.13 1.87
N LEU A 156 0.04 -3.36 1.89
CA LEU A 156 -0.41 -4.44 2.79
C LEU A 156 -0.16 -4.14 4.28
N PRO A 157 1.05 -3.74 4.72
CA PRO A 157 1.27 -3.36 6.10
C PRO A 157 0.46 -2.13 6.52
N TYR A 158 0.28 -1.14 5.64
CA TYR A 158 -0.55 0.03 5.95
C TYR A 158 -2.03 -0.34 6.14
N ILE A 159 -2.60 -1.17 5.26
CA ILE A 159 -3.98 -1.66 5.43
C ILE A 159 -4.14 -2.49 6.70
N LEU A 160 -3.15 -3.31 7.03
CA LEU A 160 -3.15 -4.07 8.27
C LEU A 160 -3.17 -3.12 9.47
N PHE A 161 -2.22 -2.19 9.52
CA PHE A 161 -2.12 -1.19 10.58
C PHE A 161 -3.41 -0.39 10.74
N TYR A 162 -3.94 0.19 9.66
CA TYR A 162 -5.18 0.96 9.71
C TYR A 162 -6.38 0.12 10.13
N THR A 163 -6.46 -1.15 9.71
CA THR A 163 -7.55 -2.03 10.15
C THR A 163 -7.47 -2.28 11.65
N LEU A 164 -6.28 -2.58 12.18
CA LEU A 164 -6.07 -2.81 13.60
C LEU A 164 -6.35 -1.55 14.43
N LEU A 165 -6.02 -0.37 13.91
CA LEU A 165 -6.28 0.92 14.54
C LEU A 165 -7.78 1.28 14.54
N VAL A 166 -8.48 1.07 13.43
CA VAL A 166 -9.92 1.41 13.28
C VAL A 166 -10.81 0.56 14.19
N ILE A 167 -10.41 -0.66 14.56
CA ILE A 167 -11.18 -1.53 15.45
C ILE A 167 -11.38 -0.88 16.84
N PRO A 168 -10.32 -0.55 17.60
CA PRO A 168 -10.46 0.08 18.91
C PRO A 168 -10.98 1.52 18.83
N LEU A 169 -10.52 2.33 17.87
CA LEU A 169 -10.99 3.69 17.66
C LEU A 169 -12.50 3.74 17.39
N GLY A 170 -12.99 2.84 16.57
CA GLY A 170 -14.42 2.77 16.31
C GLY A 170 -15.24 2.24 17.50
N ALA A 171 -14.65 1.47 18.42
CA ALA A 171 -15.29 1.11 19.68
C ALA A 171 -15.36 2.33 20.62
N LEU A 172 -14.25 3.07 20.71
CA LEU A 172 -14.17 4.31 21.50
C LEU A 172 -15.15 5.38 20.97
N ALA A 173 -15.18 5.59 19.67
CA ALA A 173 -16.09 6.54 19.02
C ALA A 173 -17.58 6.21 19.28
N ARG A 174 -17.94 4.93 19.33
CA ARG A 174 -19.29 4.51 19.71
C ARG A 174 -19.59 4.81 21.19
N ARG A 175 -18.64 4.51 22.09
CA ARG A 175 -18.79 4.83 23.52
C ARG A 175 -18.92 6.33 23.78
N ALA A 176 -18.18 7.13 23.04
CA ALA A 176 -18.23 8.60 23.11
C ALA A 176 -19.45 9.22 22.37
N GLY A 177 -20.34 8.42 21.78
CA GLY A 177 -21.49 8.93 21.05
C GLY A 177 -21.16 9.62 19.71
N LEU A 178 -19.90 9.62 19.27
CA LEU A 178 -19.46 10.30 18.04
C LEU A 178 -20.13 9.75 16.79
N HIS A 179 -20.59 8.49 16.82
CA HIS A 179 -21.31 7.87 15.69
C HIS A 179 -22.58 8.65 15.33
N THR A 180 -23.25 9.27 16.30
CA THR A 180 -24.44 10.09 16.06
C THR A 180 -24.10 11.40 15.38
N ALA A 181 -22.97 12.01 15.72
CA ALA A 181 -22.45 13.20 15.04
C ALA A 181 -22.07 12.88 13.57
N PHE A 182 -21.36 11.79 13.32
CA PHE A 182 -21.00 11.36 11.96
C PHE A 182 -22.24 11.04 11.10
N ARG A 183 -23.30 10.48 11.67
CA ARG A 183 -24.56 10.22 10.94
C ARG A 183 -25.29 11.50 10.51
N LYS A 184 -25.02 12.64 11.14
CA LYS A 184 -25.56 13.95 10.75
C LYS A 184 -24.81 14.59 9.61
N LEU A 185 -23.61 14.13 9.27
CA LEU A 185 -22.84 14.62 8.12
C LEU A 185 -23.56 14.26 6.83
N ARG A 186 -23.91 15.26 6.04
CA ARG A 186 -24.59 15.10 4.74
C ARG A 186 -23.99 16.06 3.72
N GLY A 187 -24.15 15.71 2.44
CA GLY A 187 -23.68 16.54 1.33
C GLY A 187 -22.18 16.83 1.39
N PRO A 188 -21.76 18.08 1.19
CA PRO A 188 -20.34 18.44 1.09
C PRO A 188 -19.54 18.16 2.37
N TRP A 189 -20.18 18.10 3.54
CA TRP A 189 -19.51 17.79 4.81
C TRP A 189 -18.92 16.38 4.89
N LEU A 190 -19.45 15.43 4.11
CA LEU A 190 -18.87 14.09 4.00
C LEU A 190 -17.47 14.12 3.38
N ILE A 191 -17.17 15.12 2.56
CA ILE A 191 -15.88 15.33 1.93
C ILE A 191 -15.03 16.30 2.77
N ALA A 192 -15.61 17.42 3.21
CA ALA A 192 -14.88 18.45 3.93
C ALA A 192 -14.26 17.95 5.24
N VAL A 193 -15.00 17.17 6.03
CA VAL A 193 -14.51 16.67 7.34
C VAL A 193 -13.25 15.82 7.24
N PRO A 194 -13.09 14.86 6.32
CA PRO A 194 -11.82 14.14 6.15
C PRO A 194 -10.75 14.94 5.40
N VAL A 195 -11.13 15.85 4.49
CA VAL A 195 -10.18 16.61 3.65
C VAL A 195 -9.51 17.73 4.45
N ILE A 196 -10.24 18.45 5.31
CA ILE A 196 -9.67 19.55 6.10
C ILE A 196 -8.45 19.12 6.93
N PRO A 197 -8.50 18.04 7.75
CA PRO A 197 -7.32 17.57 8.49
C PRO A 197 -6.15 17.21 7.59
N LEU A 198 -6.41 16.60 6.41
CA LEU A 198 -5.37 16.26 5.44
C LEU A 198 -4.72 17.51 4.83
N MET A 199 -5.51 18.51 4.49
CA MET A 199 -5.00 19.80 4.02
C MET A 199 -4.17 20.52 5.09
N LEU A 200 -4.63 20.51 6.34
CA LEU A 200 -3.88 21.08 7.45
C LEU A 200 -2.56 20.34 7.67
N TYR A 201 -2.59 19.01 7.65
CA TYR A 201 -1.37 18.21 7.72
C TYR A 201 -0.40 18.53 6.57
N GLY A 202 -0.88 18.56 5.33
CA GLY A 202 -0.07 18.84 4.15
C GLY A 202 0.56 20.23 4.16
N ASN A 203 -0.14 21.25 4.71
CA ASN A 203 0.37 22.62 4.72
C ASN A 203 1.23 22.94 5.96
N PHE A 204 0.95 22.35 7.11
CA PHE A 204 1.58 22.75 8.38
C PHE A 204 2.55 21.72 8.93
N VAL A 205 2.35 20.42 8.64
CA VAL A 205 3.17 19.33 9.18
C VAL A 205 4.16 18.84 8.16
N PHE A 206 3.70 18.52 6.96
CA PHE A 206 4.55 17.95 5.90
C PHE A 206 5.79 18.79 5.54
N PRO A 207 5.72 20.13 5.43
CA PRO A 207 6.90 20.93 5.12
C PRO A 207 8.01 20.86 6.18
N HIS A 208 7.69 20.48 7.42
CA HIS A 208 8.67 20.35 8.51
C HIS A 208 9.29 18.95 8.58
N TYR A 209 8.78 17.99 7.82
CA TYR A 209 9.25 16.61 7.76
C TYR A 209 9.45 16.17 6.30
N PRO A 210 10.32 16.86 5.53
CA PRO A 210 10.50 16.57 4.10
C PRO A 210 11.14 15.19 3.83
N GLY A 211 11.69 14.53 4.84
CA GLY A 211 12.30 13.21 4.71
C GLY A 211 11.34 12.04 4.51
N ILE A 212 10.01 12.31 4.44
CA ILE A 212 8.99 11.31 4.05
C ILE A 212 8.66 11.49 2.55
N ASP A 213 9.62 11.94 1.79
CA ASP A 213 9.47 11.97 0.34
C ASP A 213 9.60 10.54 -0.20
N HIS A 214 8.49 9.84 -0.18
CA HIS A 214 8.33 8.66 -1.00
C HIS A 214 8.11 9.13 -2.43
N SER A 215 9.17 9.66 -3.02
CA SER A 215 9.28 9.87 -4.46
C SER A 215 9.25 8.48 -5.13
N LEU A 216 8.05 7.95 -5.23
CA LEU A 216 7.69 6.77 -5.99
C LEU A 216 6.99 7.21 -7.26
#